data_00e34add760506b1d49be6d4391e493a
#
_entry.id   00e34add760506b1d49be6d4391e493a
#
_cell.length_a   1.000
_cell.length_b   1.000
_cell.length_c   1.000
_cell.angle_alpha   90.00
_cell.angle_beta   90.00
_cell.angle_gamma   90.00
#
_symmetry.space_group_name_H-M   'P 1'
#
loop_
_entity.id
_entity.type
_entity.pdbx_description
1 polymer ?
#
loop_
_entity_poly.entity_id
_entity_poly.type
_entity_poly.pdbx_seq_one_letter_code
_entity_poly.pdbx_strand_id
1 'polypeptide(L)'
;YLLLSVKVTSNDELDADFETRIKSLLMAEKLLVGSPIRLQKFIRPIIENVSGVDYIEIRGILSEKQDIEDVEDGAMLTGAVPVSISQQPVVTMDGIRVVKA
;
A
#
# COMPACT_ATOMS: atom_id res chain seq x y z
N TYR A 1 -11.39 6.28 1.62
CA TYR A 1 -10.34 5.31 1.97
C TYR A 1 -9.33 5.18 0.84
N LEU A 2 -8.07 5.07 1.19
CA LEU A 2 -7.01 4.72 0.26
C LEU A 2 -6.82 3.20 0.30
N LEU A 3 -7.12 2.54 -0.81
CA LEU A 3 -6.89 1.10 -0.96
C LEU A 3 -5.53 0.88 -1.60
N LEU A 4 -4.73 -0.01 -1.02
CA LEU A 4 -3.37 -0.29 -1.47
C LEU A 4 -3.19 -1.77 -1.80
N SER A 5 -2.60 -2.05 -2.95
CA SER A 5 -2.21 -3.40 -3.35
C SER A 5 -0.69 -3.46 -3.44
N VAL A 6 -0.09 -4.34 -2.67
CA VAL A 6 1.36 -4.50 -2.59
C VAL A 6 1.74 -5.89 -3.07
N LYS A 7 2.59 -5.96 -4.08
CA LYS A 7 3.14 -7.20 -4.60
C LYS A 7 4.62 -7.26 -4.27
N VAL A 8 5.00 -8.28 -3.50
CA VAL A 8 6.36 -8.46 -3.00
C VAL A 8 7.05 -9.56 -3.78
N THR A 9 8.24 -9.27 -4.30
CA THR A 9 9.12 -10.26 -4.92
C THR A 9 10.32 -10.47 -4.01
N SER A 10 10.66 -11.72 -3.77
CA SER A 10 11.76 -12.09 -2.88
C SER A 10 12.49 -13.31 -3.42
N ASN A 11 13.83 -13.28 -3.37
CA ASN A 11 14.68 -14.44 -3.67
C ASN A 11 14.94 -15.28 -2.42
N ASP A 12 14.73 -14.72 -1.23
CA ASP A 12 14.92 -15.38 0.04
C ASP A 12 13.56 -15.62 0.71
N GLU A 13 13.59 -16.44 1.76
CA GLU A 13 12.41 -16.68 2.57
C GLU A 13 12.03 -15.41 3.34
N LEU A 14 10.77 -15.00 3.23
CA LEU A 14 10.23 -13.88 3.99
C LEU A 14 9.80 -14.34 5.39
N ASP A 15 9.85 -13.41 6.34
CA ASP A 15 9.30 -13.65 7.68
C ASP A 15 7.83 -14.08 7.58
N ALA A 16 7.39 -14.98 8.48
CA ALA A 16 6.03 -15.49 8.46
C ALA A 16 4.96 -14.39 8.63
N ASP A 17 5.32 -13.30 9.29
CA ASP A 17 4.44 -12.17 9.58
C ASP A 17 4.64 -10.99 8.62
N PHE A 18 5.26 -11.20 7.45
CA PHE A 18 5.58 -10.10 6.53
C PHE A 18 4.34 -9.33 6.08
N GLU A 19 3.21 -9.99 5.88
CA GLU A 19 1.97 -9.33 5.48
C GLU A 19 1.48 -8.35 6.55
N THR A 20 1.46 -8.78 7.81
CA THR A 20 1.03 -7.95 8.94
C THR A 20 1.98 -6.77 9.14
N ARG A 21 3.29 -6.99 9.00
CA ARG A 21 4.30 -5.93 9.11
C ARG A 21 4.11 -4.88 8.02
N ILE A 22 3.93 -5.31 6.78
CA ILE A 22 3.72 -4.39 5.66
C ILE A 22 2.46 -3.56 5.87
N LYS A 23 1.35 -4.18 6.25
CA LYS A 23 0.11 -3.48 6.55
C LYS A 23 0.29 -2.44 7.65
N SER A 24 0.99 -2.79 8.73
CA SER A 24 1.26 -1.86 9.83
C SER A 24 2.10 -0.67 9.40
N LEU A 25 3.13 -0.89 8.58
CA LEU A 25 3.97 0.17 8.03
C LEU A 25 3.19 1.12 7.13
N LEU A 26 2.32 0.60 6.28
CA LEU A 26 1.47 1.42 5.41
C LEU A 26 0.47 2.25 6.21
N MET A 27 -0.11 1.68 7.25
CA MET A 27 -1.05 2.40 8.11
C MET A 27 -0.38 3.49 8.95
N ALA A 28 0.90 3.33 9.27
CA ALA A 28 1.66 4.30 10.06
C ALA A 28 2.10 5.51 9.24
N GLU A 29 2.04 5.44 7.91
CA GLU A 29 2.48 6.53 7.05
C GLU A 29 1.53 7.71 7.13
N LYS A 30 2.09 8.90 7.33
CA LYS A 30 1.30 10.12 7.47
C LYS A 30 0.90 10.66 6.10
N LEU A 31 -0.40 10.81 5.88
CA LEU A 31 -0.96 11.34 4.64
C LEU A 31 -1.49 12.77 4.86
N LEU A 32 -1.25 13.64 3.89
CA LEU A 32 -1.66 15.05 3.96
C LEU A 32 -3.01 15.24 3.28
N VAL A 33 -3.81 16.15 3.84
CA VAL A 33 -5.09 16.55 3.24
C VAL A 33 -4.84 17.26 1.91
N GLY A 34 -5.58 16.84 0.88
CA GLY A 34 -5.59 17.53 -0.41
C GLY A 34 -4.32 17.42 -1.23
N SER A 35 -3.35 16.61 -0.81
CA SER A 35 -2.11 16.40 -1.56
C SER A 35 -2.13 15.07 -2.29
N PRO A 36 -1.63 15.00 -3.52
CA PRO A 36 -1.47 13.74 -4.22
C PRO A 36 -0.61 12.78 -3.42
N ILE A 37 -0.99 11.50 -3.42
CA ILE A 37 -0.27 10.45 -2.69
C ILE A 37 0.72 9.81 -3.64
N ARG A 38 2.00 9.97 -3.36
CA ARG A 38 3.06 9.29 -4.11
C ARG A 38 3.29 7.92 -3.50
N LEU A 39 2.95 6.87 -4.25
CA LEU A 39 3.02 5.50 -3.76
C LEU A 39 4.44 5.05 -3.44
N GLN A 40 5.44 5.62 -4.09
CA GLN A 40 6.84 5.30 -3.84
C GLN A 40 7.30 5.57 -2.41
N LYS A 41 6.66 6.48 -1.69
CA LYS A 41 7.04 6.75 -0.30
C LYS A 41 6.76 5.59 0.65
N PHE A 42 5.90 4.65 0.25
CA PHE A 42 5.62 3.45 1.05
C PHE A 42 6.68 2.37 0.88
N ILE A 43 7.45 2.40 -0.21
CA ILE A 43 8.39 1.33 -0.56
C ILE A 43 9.58 1.30 0.40
N ARG A 44 10.16 2.44 0.70
CA ARG A 44 11.37 2.53 1.53
C ARG A 44 11.16 1.98 2.94
N PRO A 45 10.11 2.34 3.68
CA PRO A 45 9.86 1.76 5.00
C PRO A 45 9.73 0.24 4.96
N ILE A 46 9.13 -0.32 3.91
CA ILE A 46 8.98 -1.77 3.77
C ILE A 46 10.34 -2.42 3.57
N ILE A 47 11.15 -1.90 2.67
CA ILE A 47 12.49 -2.45 2.40
C ILE A 47 13.39 -2.39 3.64
N GLU A 48 13.31 -1.31 4.40
CA GLU A 48 14.12 -1.11 5.60
C GLU A 48 13.70 -2.00 6.78
N ASN A 49 12.42 -2.39 6.85
CA ASN A 49 11.85 -3.06 8.03
C ASN A 49 11.44 -4.51 7.80
N VAL A 50 11.38 -4.97 6.55
CA VAL A 50 11.00 -6.35 6.22
C VAL A 50 12.18 -7.02 5.52
N SER A 51 12.74 -8.05 6.15
CA SER A 51 13.90 -8.78 5.60
C SER A 51 13.50 -9.65 4.41
N GLY A 52 14.40 -9.76 3.44
CA GLY A 52 14.25 -10.68 2.30
C GLY A 52 13.49 -10.11 1.12
N VAL A 53 13.04 -8.86 1.18
CA VAL A 53 12.32 -8.21 0.08
C VAL A 53 13.31 -7.68 -0.95
N ASP A 54 13.21 -8.13 -2.20
CA ASP A 54 14.03 -7.65 -3.31
C ASP A 54 13.35 -6.53 -4.09
N TYR A 55 12.06 -6.71 -4.36
CA TYR A 55 11.32 -5.79 -5.20
C TYR A 55 9.88 -5.65 -4.72
N ILE A 56 9.37 -4.43 -4.81
CA ILE A 56 8.00 -4.13 -4.42
C ILE A 56 7.30 -3.39 -5.55
N GLU A 57 6.12 -3.87 -5.92
CA GLU A 57 5.19 -3.15 -6.78
C GLU A 57 3.99 -2.73 -5.94
N ILE A 58 3.69 -1.43 -5.96
CA ILE A 58 2.59 -0.88 -5.17
C ILE A 58 1.62 -0.13 -6.08
N ARG A 59 0.32 -0.36 -5.86
CA ARG A 59 -0.77 0.30 -6.55
C ARG A 59 -1.77 0.83 -5.54
N GLY A 60 -2.48 1.88 -5.91
CA GLY A 60 -3.47 2.47 -5.02
C GLY A 60 -4.64 3.09 -5.76
N ILE A 61 -5.76 3.22 -5.06
CA ILE A 61 -6.95 3.91 -5.51
C ILE A 61 -7.72 4.46 -4.32
N LEU A 62 -8.36 5.61 -4.50
CA LEU A 62 -9.31 6.12 -3.51
C LEU A 62 -10.67 5.47 -3.72
N SER A 63 -11.31 5.08 -2.62
CA SER A 63 -12.61 4.43 -2.62
C SER A 63 -13.46 4.92 -1.46
N GLU A 64 -14.77 4.88 -1.63
CA GLU A 64 -15.72 5.12 -0.54
C GLU A 64 -15.84 3.88 0.36
N LYS A 65 -15.52 2.71 -0.18
CA LYS A 65 -15.53 1.44 0.55
C LYS A 65 -14.18 1.16 1.17
N GLN A 66 -14.20 0.60 2.36
CA GLN A 66 -13.01 0.24 3.12
C GLN A 66 -12.33 -1.04 2.61
N ASP A 67 -13.09 -1.95 2.02
CA ASP A 67 -12.66 -3.29 1.66
C ASP A 67 -12.06 -3.34 0.25
N ILE A 68 -10.87 -3.94 0.12
CA ILE A 68 -10.16 -4.09 -1.14
C ILE A 68 -10.53 -5.37 -1.91
N GLU A 69 -11.26 -6.31 -1.31
CA GLU A 69 -11.53 -7.63 -1.92
C GLU A 69 -12.14 -7.54 -3.33
N ASP A 70 -13.05 -6.58 -3.54
CA ASP A 70 -13.74 -6.42 -4.82
C ASP A 70 -12.99 -5.57 -5.85
N VAL A 71 -11.79 -5.11 -5.51
CA VAL A 71 -10.99 -4.24 -6.38
C VAL A 71 -9.84 -5.02 -6.99
N GLU A 72 -9.79 -5.05 -8.33
CA GLU A 72 -8.70 -5.68 -9.05
C GLU A 72 -7.52 -4.73 -9.21
N ASP A 73 -6.29 -5.28 -9.23
CA ASP A 73 -5.07 -4.49 -9.39
C ASP A 73 -5.07 -3.67 -10.67
N GLY A 74 -5.65 -4.20 -11.74
CA GLY A 74 -5.75 -3.49 -13.02
C GLY A 74 -6.56 -2.20 -12.98
N ALA A 75 -7.46 -2.04 -12.00
CA ALA A 75 -8.24 -0.84 -11.79
C ALA A 75 -7.52 0.19 -10.93
N MET A 76 -6.37 -0.16 -10.33
CA MET A 76 -5.63 0.69 -9.41
C MET A 76 -4.52 1.46 -10.13
N LEU A 77 -4.18 2.62 -9.59
CA LEU A 77 -3.18 3.51 -10.15
C LEU A 77 -1.77 3.15 -9.69
N THR A 78 -0.80 3.40 -10.56
CA THR A 78 0.62 3.34 -10.22
C THR A 78 1.18 4.75 -10.12
N GLY A 79 2.23 4.94 -9.32
CA GLY A 79 2.91 6.22 -9.18
C GLY A 79 2.25 7.13 -8.16
N ALA A 80 1.23 7.88 -8.57
CA ALA A 80 0.56 8.82 -7.67
C ALA A 80 -0.96 8.66 -7.72
N VAL A 81 -1.59 8.84 -6.57
CA VAL A 81 -3.06 8.82 -6.44
C VAL A 81 -3.52 10.26 -6.22
N PRO A 82 -4.33 10.83 -7.12
CA PRO A 82 -4.85 12.18 -6.94
C PRO A 82 -5.84 12.26 -5.78
N VAL A 83 -5.78 13.34 -5.03
CA VAL A 83 -6.64 13.58 -3.87
C VAL A 83 -7.28 14.96 -4.01
N SER A 84 -8.59 15.06 -3.80
CA SER A 84 -9.29 16.35 -3.80
C SER A 84 -8.83 17.22 -2.65
N ILE A 85 -8.88 18.53 -2.82
CA ILE A 85 -8.35 19.53 -1.87
C ILE A 85 -8.94 19.40 -0.45
N SER A 86 -10.14 18.85 -0.34
CA SER A 86 -10.83 18.66 0.95
C SER A 86 -10.81 17.22 1.45
N GLN A 87 -10.19 16.30 0.72
CA GLN A 87 -10.13 14.89 1.13
C GLN A 87 -8.99 14.61 2.08
N GLN A 88 -9.29 13.82 3.11
CA GLN A 88 -8.30 13.23 4.02
C GLN A 88 -8.24 11.74 3.75
N PRO A 89 -7.19 11.24 3.09
CA PRO A 89 -7.06 9.79 2.86
C PRO A 89 -6.89 9.03 4.17
N VAL A 90 -7.54 7.86 4.26
CA VAL A 90 -7.45 6.97 5.41
C VAL A 90 -7.07 5.57 4.92
N VAL A 91 -6.05 4.99 5.53
CA VAL A 91 -5.60 3.62 5.25
C VAL A 91 -6.03 2.72 6.40
N THR A 92 -6.71 1.63 6.06
CA THR A 92 -7.17 0.64 7.05
C THR A 92 -6.61 -0.73 6.71
N MET A 93 -6.62 -1.64 7.68
CA MET A 93 -6.15 -3.01 7.51
C MET A 93 -6.87 -3.73 6.36
N ASP A 94 -8.20 -3.58 6.28
CA ASP A 94 -9.02 -4.21 5.25
C ASP A 94 -8.83 -3.61 3.86
N GLY A 95 -8.27 -2.42 3.78
CA GLY A 95 -7.97 -1.72 2.53
C GLY A 95 -6.60 -2.03 1.95
N ILE A 96 -5.86 -2.96 2.53
CA ILE A 96 -4.52 -3.32 2.08
C ILE A 96 -4.49 -4.79 1.65
N ARG A 97 -4.00 -5.03 0.44
CA ARG A 97 -3.74 -6.38 -0.07
C ARG A 97 -2.23 -6.56 -0.21
N VAL A 98 -1.69 -7.61 0.39
CA VAL A 98 -0.28 -7.96 0.27
C VAL A 98 -0.19 -9.35 -0.36
N VAL A 99 0.52 -9.45 -1.47
CA VAL A 99 0.69 -10.70 -2.21
C VAL A 99 2.17 -10.94 -2.46
N LYS A 100 2.62 -12.16 -2.24
CA LYS A 100 3.96 -12.61 -2.63
C LYS A 100 3.91 -13.11 -4.07
N ALA A 101 4.76 -12.52 -4.90
CA ALA A 101 4.88 -12.95 -6.28
C ALA A 101 5.73 -14.21 -6.42
#